data_59707bf9a047fe6c802743618e1ff52f
#
_entry.id   59707bf9a047fe6c802743618e1ff52f
#
_cell.length_a   1.000
_cell.length_b   1.000
_cell.length_c   1.000
_cell.angle_alpha   90.00
_cell.angle_beta   90.00
_cell.angle_gamma   90.00
#
_symmetry.space_group_name_H-M   'P 1'
#
loop_
_entity.id
_entity.type
_entity.pdbx_description
1 polymer ?
#
loop_
_entity_poly.entity_id
_entity_poly.type
_entity_poly.pdbx_seq_one_letter_code
_entity_poly.pdbx_strand_id
1 'polypeptide(L)'
;MIYNGKKINFIDPAITNSLNPHKNSKGFCNAICPDQVCGTITKKNSKNISTNLNNRKNNPQNYDFDYDNIPEDNYIVFILESPHIEEFDTKNQIPIGPAQGNTGNNINIFLRDVIDGSPMFLTSLQMNFTYSLVLINAVQYQASQGTKPLDRKLTDENWINFWNENFKSDLIKRIKEIIKKSKDCKIINLCTFGHSGLHYFVNAELRVNGLSFYEGYHPSRNWAIPQRRKIW
;
A
#
# COMPACT_ATOMS: atom_id res chain seq x y z
N MET A 1 -0.40 16.37 15.58
CA MET A 1 -0.59 17.60 14.77
C MET A 1 -1.90 17.47 14.02
N ILE A 2 -2.61 18.57 13.79
CA ILE A 2 -3.81 18.58 12.94
C ILE A 2 -3.49 19.40 11.69
N TYR A 3 -3.76 18.83 10.51
CA TYR A 3 -3.61 19.52 9.23
C TYR A 3 -4.87 19.29 8.39
N ASN A 4 -5.45 20.34 7.85
CA ASN A 4 -6.73 20.29 7.12
C ASN A 4 -7.84 19.53 7.88
N GLY A 5 -7.89 19.70 9.22
CA GLY A 5 -8.88 19.05 10.08
C GLY A 5 -8.62 17.59 10.42
N LYS A 6 -7.58 16.96 9.85
CA LYS A 6 -7.21 15.57 10.14
C LYS A 6 -6.00 15.46 11.06
N LYS A 7 -6.02 14.45 11.93
CA LYS A 7 -4.91 14.15 12.85
C LYS A 7 -3.79 13.45 12.09
N ILE A 8 -2.59 14.05 12.08
CA ILE A 8 -1.38 13.41 11.59
C ILE A 8 -0.71 12.68 12.75
N ASN A 9 -0.51 11.38 12.58
CA ASN A 9 0.20 10.56 13.54
C ASN A 9 1.69 10.52 13.21
N PHE A 10 2.51 10.66 14.23
CA PHE A 10 3.98 10.56 14.14
C PHE A 10 4.43 9.32 14.89
N ILE A 11 5.52 8.72 14.42
CA ILE A 11 6.20 7.67 15.15
C ILE A 11 6.88 8.28 16.38
N ASP A 12 6.91 7.50 17.47
CA ASP A 12 7.63 7.92 18.67
C ASP A 12 9.08 8.29 18.32
N PRO A 13 9.55 9.50 18.71
CA PRO A 13 10.92 9.92 18.47
C PRO A 13 11.97 8.96 19.01
N ALA A 14 11.67 8.22 20.08
CA ALA A 14 12.59 7.21 20.64
C ALA A 14 12.81 6.06 19.64
N ILE A 15 11.76 5.60 18.94
CA ILE A 15 11.84 4.57 17.91
C ILE A 15 12.61 5.10 16.70
N THR A 16 12.33 6.34 16.27
CA THR A 16 12.99 6.93 15.11
C THR A 16 14.47 7.23 15.33
N ASN A 17 14.85 7.61 16.54
CA ASN A 17 16.24 7.95 16.86
C ASN A 17 17.17 6.73 16.91
N SER A 18 16.65 5.56 17.29
CA SER A 18 17.45 4.32 17.38
C SER A 18 17.54 3.54 16.06
N LEU A 19 16.51 3.62 15.20
CA LEU A 19 16.35 2.71 14.08
C LEU A 19 16.54 3.35 12.70
N ASN A 20 16.59 4.68 12.60
CA ASN A 20 16.62 5.32 11.29
C ASN A 20 17.93 6.04 10.98
N PRO A 21 18.82 5.43 10.17
CA PRO A 21 20.04 6.07 9.70
C PRO A 21 19.78 7.24 8.74
N HIS A 22 18.56 7.34 8.20
CA HIS A 22 18.17 8.43 7.28
C HIS A 22 17.58 9.64 8.00
N LYS A 23 17.49 9.65 9.33
CA LYS A 23 16.89 10.77 10.11
C LYS A 23 17.45 12.15 9.78
N ASN A 24 18.71 12.20 9.31
CA ASN A 24 19.39 13.43 8.89
C ASN A 24 19.40 13.62 7.36
N SER A 25 18.77 12.71 6.60
CA SER A 25 18.74 12.79 5.14
C SER A 25 17.76 13.86 4.70
N LYS A 26 18.15 14.61 3.69
CA LYS A 26 17.27 15.60 3.06
C LYS A 26 16.05 14.89 2.50
N GLY A 27 14.86 15.32 2.92
CA GLY A 27 13.59 14.79 2.46
C GLY A 27 13.00 13.67 3.33
N PHE A 28 13.62 13.35 4.48
CA PHE A 28 13.05 12.41 5.43
C PHE A 28 11.81 13.01 6.13
N CYS A 29 10.74 12.23 6.23
CA CYS A 29 9.53 12.57 6.96
C CYS A 29 9.25 11.58 8.08
N ASN A 30 8.97 12.09 9.27
CA ASN A 30 8.69 11.30 10.47
C ASN A 30 7.19 11.00 10.68
N ALA A 31 6.35 11.30 9.70
CA ALA A 31 4.91 11.03 9.79
C ALA A 31 4.56 9.63 9.28
N ILE A 32 3.49 9.08 9.82
CA ILE A 32 2.89 7.84 9.32
C ILE A 32 2.07 8.17 8.07
N CYS A 33 2.39 7.49 6.96
CA CYS A 33 1.62 7.59 5.73
C CYS A 33 0.29 6.84 5.89
N PRO A 34 -0.86 7.51 5.77
CA PRO A 34 -2.16 6.87 5.91
C PRO A 34 -2.45 5.92 4.75
N ASP A 35 -3.27 4.92 5.00
CA ASP A 35 -3.85 4.11 3.92
C ASP A 35 -4.92 4.94 3.19
N GLN A 36 -5.18 4.65 1.90
CA GLN A 36 -6.10 5.46 1.09
C GLN A 36 -7.00 4.62 0.19
N VAL A 37 -8.23 5.08 0.01
CA VAL A 37 -9.12 4.62 -1.08
C VAL A 37 -8.67 5.30 -2.37
N CYS A 38 -8.16 4.51 -3.33
CA CYS A 38 -7.68 5.08 -4.59
C CYS A 38 -8.64 4.94 -5.76
N GLY A 39 -9.80 4.36 -5.56
CA GLY A 39 -10.82 4.25 -6.59
C GLY A 39 -11.68 3.02 -6.45
N THR A 40 -12.32 2.63 -7.55
CA THR A 40 -13.19 1.45 -7.60
C THR A 40 -12.88 0.55 -8.80
N ILE A 41 -13.17 -0.74 -8.62
CA ILE A 41 -13.09 -1.77 -9.66
C ILE A 41 -14.44 -2.45 -9.73
N THR A 42 -15.08 -2.45 -10.89
CA THR A 42 -16.38 -3.12 -11.11
C THR A 42 -16.20 -4.24 -12.12
N LYS A 43 -16.59 -5.46 -11.75
CA LYS A 43 -16.67 -6.58 -12.69
C LYS A 43 -18.02 -6.58 -13.39
N LYS A 44 -18.04 -6.27 -14.69
CA LYS A 44 -19.26 -6.19 -15.50
C LYS A 44 -19.71 -7.54 -16.05
N ASN A 45 -18.76 -8.39 -16.44
CA ASN A 45 -19.00 -9.76 -16.93
C ASN A 45 -17.75 -10.62 -16.74
N SER A 46 -17.75 -11.83 -17.26
CA SER A 46 -16.67 -12.80 -17.07
C SER A 46 -15.28 -12.32 -17.55
N LYS A 47 -15.25 -11.37 -18.48
CA LYS A 47 -14.01 -10.90 -19.14
C LYS A 47 -13.77 -9.40 -19.01
N ASN A 48 -14.76 -8.62 -18.56
CA ASN A 48 -14.68 -7.16 -18.55
C ASN A 48 -14.78 -6.60 -17.16
N ILE A 49 -13.78 -5.78 -16.82
CA ILE A 49 -13.79 -4.91 -15.65
C ILE A 49 -13.85 -3.44 -16.10
N SER A 50 -14.33 -2.58 -15.23
CA SER A 50 -14.12 -1.14 -15.33
C SER A 50 -13.40 -0.66 -14.08
N THR A 51 -12.49 0.27 -14.26
CA THR A 51 -11.74 0.92 -13.19
C THR A 51 -12.07 2.40 -13.18
N ASN A 52 -12.31 2.96 -12.01
CA ASN A 52 -12.49 4.39 -11.81
C ASN A 52 -11.57 4.84 -10.69
N LEU A 53 -10.44 5.45 -11.05
CA LEU A 53 -9.40 5.82 -10.09
C LEU A 53 -9.52 7.30 -9.72
N ASN A 54 -9.37 7.59 -8.44
CA ASN A 54 -9.43 8.92 -7.87
C ASN A 54 -8.19 9.74 -8.28
N ASN A 55 -8.39 11.01 -8.62
CA ASN A 55 -7.29 11.95 -8.80
C ASN A 55 -6.78 12.43 -7.44
N ARG A 56 -5.88 11.67 -6.82
CA ARG A 56 -5.34 11.93 -5.48
C ARG A 56 -4.26 13.01 -5.44
N LYS A 57 -3.85 13.58 -6.58
CA LYS A 57 -2.84 14.65 -6.64
C LYS A 57 -3.35 15.96 -6.04
N ASN A 58 -4.65 16.20 -6.17
CA ASN A 58 -5.30 17.37 -5.60
C ASN A 58 -6.05 16.95 -4.34
N ASN A 59 -5.65 17.45 -3.17
CA ASN A 59 -6.24 17.12 -1.86
C ASN A 59 -6.19 15.61 -1.52
N PRO A 60 -5.01 14.99 -1.49
CA PRO A 60 -4.87 13.55 -1.26
C PRO A 60 -5.47 13.07 0.07
N GLN A 61 -5.48 13.91 1.12
CA GLN A 61 -6.04 13.59 2.44
C GLN A 61 -7.55 13.32 2.42
N ASN A 62 -8.27 13.74 1.37
CA ASN A 62 -9.70 13.42 1.21
C ASN A 62 -9.94 11.93 0.96
N TYR A 63 -8.91 11.18 0.61
CA TYR A 63 -8.98 9.77 0.30
C TYR A 63 -8.39 8.86 1.40
N ASP A 64 -7.96 9.43 2.53
CA ASP A 64 -7.46 8.66 3.66
C ASP A 64 -8.52 7.68 4.14
N PHE A 65 -8.12 6.43 4.37
CA PHE A 65 -9.00 5.38 4.81
C PHE A 65 -9.33 5.57 6.30
N ASP A 66 -10.62 5.73 6.59
CA ASP A 66 -11.11 5.93 7.96
C ASP A 66 -11.45 4.59 8.60
N TYR A 67 -10.56 4.08 9.46
CA TYR A 67 -10.75 2.82 10.17
C TYR A 67 -11.83 2.88 11.25
N ASP A 68 -12.20 4.06 11.73
CA ASP A 68 -13.26 4.23 12.73
C ASP A 68 -14.65 4.15 12.08
N ASN A 69 -14.74 4.50 10.78
CA ASN A 69 -15.99 4.52 10.02
C ASN A 69 -15.86 3.77 8.68
N ILE A 70 -15.45 2.50 8.71
CA ILE A 70 -15.35 1.67 7.51
C ILE A 70 -16.75 1.38 6.95
N PRO A 71 -17.05 1.79 5.70
CA PRO A 71 -18.31 1.42 5.06
C PRO A 71 -18.46 -0.09 4.86
N GLU A 72 -19.70 -0.59 4.92
CA GLU A 72 -20.00 -1.96 4.49
C GLU A 72 -19.96 -2.03 2.96
N ASP A 73 -18.87 -2.53 2.40
CA ASP A 73 -18.61 -2.58 0.96
C ASP A 73 -17.81 -3.84 0.60
N ASN A 74 -17.50 -4.01 -0.68
CA ASN A 74 -16.53 -4.98 -1.14
C ASN A 74 -15.18 -4.29 -1.29
N TYR A 75 -14.10 -4.96 -0.91
CA TYR A 75 -12.77 -4.35 -0.91
C TYR A 75 -11.75 -5.17 -1.70
N ILE A 76 -10.88 -4.47 -2.42
CA ILE A 76 -9.61 -4.98 -2.92
C ILE A 76 -8.52 -4.21 -2.20
N VAL A 77 -7.69 -4.92 -1.44
CA VAL A 77 -6.60 -4.34 -0.64
C VAL A 77 -5.28 -4.65 -1.32
N PHE A 78 -4.58 -3.63 -1.80
CA PHE A 78 -3.21 -3.74 -2.30
C PHE A 78 -2.22 -3.42 -1.19
N ILE A 79 -1.41 -4.39 -0.81
CA ILE A 79 -0.34 -4.21 0.16
C ILE A 79 0.93 -3.82 -0.59
N LEU A 80 1.40 -2.60 -0.34
CA LEU A 80 2.66 -2.06 -0.82
C LEU A 80 3.72 -2.16 0.28
N GLU A 81 4.98 -1.96 -0.06
CA GLU A 81 6.11 -2.17 0.85
C GLU A 81 6.19 -1.13 1.96
N SER A 82 6.47 0.11 1.60
CA SER A 82 6.59 1.27 2.49
C SER A 82 6.56 2.55 1.67
N PRO A 83 6.25 3.69 2.31
CA PRO A 83 6.19 4.97 1.62
C PRO A 83 7.54 5.38 1.02
N HIS A 84 7.47 5.94 -0.17
CA HIS A 84 8.57 6.64 -0.84
C HIS A 84 8.57 8.13 -0.46
N ILE A 85 9.69 8.83 -0.68
CA ILE A 85 9.78 10.27 -0.41
C ILE A 85 8.67 11.09 -1.10
N GLU A 86 8.21 10.67 -2.29
CA GLU A 86 7.14 11.34 -3.04
C GLU A 86 5.77 11.20 -2.38
N GLU A 87 5.64 10.38 -1.35
CA GLU A 87 4.42 10.17 -0.57
C GLU A 87 4.32 11.11 0.64
N PHE A 88 5.28 12.06 0.74
CA PHE A 88 5.34 13.07 1.78
C PHE A 88 5.61 14.46 1.22
N ASP A 89 4.96 15.48 1.79
CA ASP A 89 5.46 16.85 1.75
C ASP A 89 6.55 17.01 2.82
N THR A 90 7.79 16.80 2.40
CA THR A 90 8.94 16.80 3.30
C THR A 90 9.26 18.18 3.90
N LYS A 91 8.81 19.28 3.27
CA LYS A 91 8.96 20.63 3.78
C LYS A 91 8.07 20.86 5.01
N ASN A 92 6.83 20.38 4.95
CA ASN A 92 5.84 20.54 6.00
C ASN A 92 5.73 19.32 6.92
N GLN A 93 6.49 18.24 6.64
CA GLN A 93 6.43 16.96 7.36
C GLN A 93 5.01 16.36 7.35
N ILE A 94 4.35 16.40 6.21
CA ILE A 94 2.96 15.98 6.04
C ILE A 94 2.90 14.79 5.09
N PRO A 95 2.21 13.69 5.46
CA PRO A 95 1.98 12.59 4.53
C PRO A 95 0.96 13.02 3.47
N ILE A 96 1.26 12.65 2.22
CA ILE A 96 0.38 12.86 1.07
C ILE A 96 -0.48 11.61 0.84
N GLY A 97 0.09 10.42 1.06
CA GLY A 97 -0.57 9.14 0.90
C GLY A 97 0.20 8.16 0.02
N PRO A 98 -0.21 6.89 -0.03
CA PRO A 98 0.53 5.85 -0.73
C PRO A 98 0.52 6.04 -2.25
N ALA A 99 1.57 5.58 -2.90
CA ALA A 99 1.68 5.49 -4.36
C ALA A 99 1.46 6.83 -5.10
N GLN A 100 2.17 7.90 -4.70
CA GLN A 100 2.11 9.21 -5.39
C GLN A 100 3.07 9.31 -6.58
N GLY A 101 4.15 8.51 -6.59
CA GLY A 101 5.17 8.51 -7.65
C GLY A 101 4.90 7.47 -8.75
N ASN A 102 5.98 6.83 -9.22
CA ASN A 102 5.92 5.81 -10.29
C ASN A 102 4.97 4.66 -9.99
N THR A 103 4.84 4.25 -8.73
CA THR A 103 3.89 3.21 -8.30
C THR A 103 2.46 3.60 -8.65
N GLY A 104 2.04 4.79 -8.28
CA GLY A 104 0.69 5.29 -8.57
C GLY A 104 0.45 5.52 -10.05
N ASN A 105 1.44 6.06 -10.77
CA ASN A 105 1.35 6.23 -12.22
C ASN A 105 1.13 4.89 -12.92
N ASN A 106 1.86 3.84 -12.53
CA ASN A 106 1.71 2.51 -13.13
C ASN A 106 0.38 1.84 -12.73
N ILE A 107 -0.11 2.06 -11.52
CA ILE A 107 -1.47 1.62 -11.14
C ILE A 107 -2.50 2.29 -12.04
N ASN A 108 -2.42 3.60 -12.25
CA ASN A 108 -3.36 4.34 -13.10
C ASN A 108 -3.35 3.85 -14.56
N ILE A 109 -2.18 3.51 -15.09
CA ILE A 109 -2.03 3.12 -16.50
C ILE A 109 -2.37 1.64 -16.71
N PHE A 110 -1.92 0.76 -15.83
CA PHE A 110 -1.86 -0.68 -16.09
C PHE A 110 -2.80 -1.54 -15.22
N LEU A 111 -3.51 -0.97 -14.24
CA LEU A 111 -4.36 -1.76 -13.32
C LEU A 111 -5.33 -2.68 -14.06
N ARG A 112 -5.98 -2.16 -15.11
CA ARG A 112 -6.91 -2.95 -15.92
C ARG A 112 -6.20 -4.13 -16.58
N ASP A 113 -5.08 -3.87 -17.24
CA ASP A 113 -4.30 -4.91 -17.93
C ASP A 113 -3.83 -6.00 -16.95
N VAL A 114 -3.45 -5.59 -15.74
CA VAL A 114 -3.02 -6.52 -14.68
C VAL A 114 -4.16 -7.44 -14.26
N ILE A 115 -5.35 -6.91 -14.05
CA ILE A 115 -6.52 -7.71 -13.65
C ILE A 115 -6.97 -8.61 -14.79
N ASP A 116 -7.04 -8.08 -16.02
CA ASP A 116 -7.42 -8.85 -17.22
C ASP A 116 -6.39 -9.97 -17.51
N GLY A 117 -5.11 -9.73 -17.23
CA GLY A 117 -4.02 -10.72 -17.32
C GLY A 117 -3.95 -11.72 -16.17
N SER A 118 -4.90 -11.68 -15.23
CA SER A 118 -4.92 -12.47 -13.99
C SER A 118 -6.18 -13.34 -13.88
N PRO A 119 -6.33 -14.43 -14.65
CA PRO A 119 -7.58 -15.18 -14.74
C PRO A 119 -8.10 -15.70 -13.40
N MET A 120 -7.21 -16.19 -12.52
CA MET A 120 -7.60 -16.69 -11.20
C MET A 120 -8.17 -15.58 -10.33
N PHE A 121 -7.50 -14.43 -10.30
CA PHE A 121 -7.98 -13.27 -9.56
C PHE A 121 -9.28 -12.73 -10.16
N LEU A 122 -9.33 -12.55 -11.48
CA LEU A 122 -10.54 -12.08 -12.16
C LEU A 122 -11.75 -12.99 -11.90
N THR A 123 -11.54 -14.31 -11.85
CA THR A 123 -12.62 -15.28 -11.58
C THR A 123 -13.13 -15.17 -10.15
N SER A 124 -12.25 -14.80 -9.19
CA SER A 124 -12.63 -14.64 -7.78
C SER A 124 -13.49 -13.41 -7.50
N LEU A 125 -13.52 -12.43 -8.41
CA LEU A 125 -14.39 -11.28 -8.29
C LEU A 125 -15.84 -11.66 -8.65
N GLN A 126 -16.80 -11.19 -7.87
CA GLN A 126 -18.23 -11.44 -8.12
C GLN A 126 -18.74 -10.53 -9.26
N MET A 127 -19.59 -11.08 -10.12
CA MET A 127 -20.18 -10.32 -11.23
C MET A 127 -21.15 -9.26 -10.74
N ASN A 128 -21.13 -8.09 -11.39
CA ASN A 128 -21.93 -6.92 -11.06
C ASN A 128 -21.63 -6.29 -9.68
N PHE A 129 -20.50 -6.68 -9.08
CA PHE A 129 -20.06 -6.08 -7.83
C PHE A 129 -19.00 -5.01 -8.10
N THR A 130 -19.08 -3.93 -7.33
CA THR A 130 -18.06 -2.89 -7.27
C THR A 130 -17.23 -3.10 -6.01
N TYR A 131 -15.93 -2.99 -6.15
CA TYR A 131 -14.96 -3.10 -5.07
C TYR A 131 -14.25 -1.77 -4.88
N SER A 132 -14.19 -1.28 -3.67
CA SER A 132 -13.33 -0.15 -3.29
C SER A 132 -11.88 -0.61 -3.24
N LEU A 133 -11.01 0.04 -4.02
CA LEU A 133 -9.58 -0.26 -4.06
C LEU A 133 -8.87 0.54 -2.97
N VAL A 134 -8.32 -0.16 -1.98
CA VAL A 134 -7.56 0.42 -0.87
C VAL A 134 -6.08 0.11 -1.06
N LEU A 135 -5.24 1.15 -1.00
CA LEU A 135 -3.79 1.01 -0.94
C LEU A 135 -3.34 1.12 0.50
N ILE A 136 -2.59 0.13 0.97
CA ILE A 136 -1.98 0.11 2.29
C ILE A 136 -0.49 -0.15 2.17
N ASN A 137 0.31 0.51 3.01
CA ASN A 137 1.73 0.19 3.15
C ASN A 137 1.92 -0.83 4.27
N ALA A 138 2.70 -1.89 4.03
CA ALA A 138 3.02 -2.88 5.05
C ALA A 138 3.73 -2.22 6.25
N VAL A 139 4.67 -1.33 5.96
CA VAL A 139 5.28 -0.41 6.91
C VAL A 139 4.84 1.00 6.51
N GLN A 140 4.08 1.69 7.35
CA GLN A 140 3.56 3.04 7.05
C GLN A 140 4.59 4.16 7.25
N TYR A 141 5.80 3.82 7.61
CA TYR A 141 6.91 4.73 7.82
C TYR A 141 7.84 4.74 6.60
N GLN A 142 8.49 5.88 6.34
CA GLN A 142 9.41 6.01 5.21
C GLN A 142 10.64 5.11 5.39
N ALA A 143 10.58 3.90 4.86
CA ALA A 143 11.64 2.90 4.90
C ALA A 143 12.08 2.45 3.49
N SER A 144 11.51 3.06 2.44
CA SER A 144 11.87 2.72 1.06
C SER A 144 12.86 3.72 0.45
N GLN A 145 13.30 3.41 -0.78
CA GLN A 145 14.24 4.23 -1.54
C GLN A 145 13.68 5.64 -1.81
N GLY A 146 14.55 6.61 -1.99
CA GLY A 146 14.20 8.00 -2.28
C GLY A 146 14.99 8.99 -1.45
N THR A 147 15.59 8.54 -0.35
CA THR A 147 16.58 9.31 0.43
C THR A 147 17.97 9.13 -0.15
N LYS A 148 18.80 10.16 -0.11
CA LYS A 148 20.20 10.08 -0.53
C LYS A 148 21.12 10.11 0.70
N PRO A 149 22.22 9.33 0.71
CA PRO A 149 22.63 8.35 -0.28
C PRO A 149 21.74 7.10 -0.29
N LEU A 150 21.56 6.52 -1.49
CA LEU A 150 20.79 5.28 -1.69
C LEU A 150 21.64 4.09 -1.21
N ASP A 151 21.46 3.70 0.03
CA ASP A 151 21.94 2.41 0.51
C ASP A 151 20.75 1.45 0.64
N ARG A 152 20.65 0.53 -0.31
CA ARG A 152 19.57 -0.43 -0.39
C ARG A 152 19.57 -1.40 0.79
N LYS A 153 20.74 -1.86 1.20
CA LYS A 153 20.88 -2.77 2.35
C LYS A 153 20.33 -2.11 3.61
N LEU A 154 20.70 -0.86 3.80
CA LEU A 154 20.28 -0.09 4.95
C LEU A 154 18.75 0.18 4.96
N THR A 155 18.15 0.45 3.79
CA THR A 155 16.68 0.62 3.69
C THR A 155 15.94 -0.69 3.98
N ASP A 156 16.45 -1.82 3.51
CA ASP A 156 15.86 -3.14 3.77
C ASP A 156 15.99 -3.53 5.25
N GLU A 157 17.13 -3.29 5.87
CA GLU A 157 17.34 -3.51 7.31
C GLU A 157 16.40 -2.65 8.17
N ASN A 158 16.21 -1.38 7.80
CA ASN A 158 15.25 -0.51 8.48
C ASN A 158 13.82 -1.00 8.34
N TRP A 159 13.42 -1.41 7.14
CA TRP A 159 12.10 -1.96 6.91
C TRP A 159 11.87 -3.19 7.80
N ILE A 160 12.83 -4.11 7.86
CA ILE A 160 12.77 -5.33 8.68
C ILE A 160 12.65 -4.98 10.17
N ASN A 161 13.42 -4.00 10.64
CA ASN A 161 13.37 -3.56 12.03
C ASN A 161 11.99 -3.00 12.38
N PHE A 162 11.46 -2.07 11.57
CA PHE A 162 10.10 -1.53 11.76
C PHE A 162 9.03 -2.62 11.68
N TRP A 163 9.17 -3.54 10.72
CA TRP A 163 8.27 -4.67 10.56
C TRP A 163 8.19 -5.51 11.84
N ASN A 164 9.33 -5.90 12.39
CA ASN A 164 9.39 -6.75 13.58
C ASN A 164 8.92 -6.03 14.85
N GLU A 165 9.20 -4.76 14.99
CA GLU A 165 8.87 -3.99 16.18
C GLU A 165 7.37 -3.74 16.33
N ASN A 166 6.71 -3.26 15.26
CA ASN A 166 5.35 -2.78 15.37
C ASN A 166 4.45 -3.09 14.17
N PHE A 167 4.98 -3.00 12.94
CA PHE A 167 4.10 -2.89 11.77
C PHE A 167 3.49 -4.21 11.30
N LYS A 168 4.08 -5.36 11.62
CA LYS A 168 3.48 -6.66 11.27
C LYS A 168 2.13 -6.86 11.95
N SER A 169 2.04 -6.59 13.25
CA SER A 169 0.79 -6.70 14.00
C SER A 169 -0.19 -5.61 13.61
N ASP A 170 0.29 -4.40 13.35
CA ASP A 170 -0.53 -3.29 12.88
C ASP A 170 -1.13 -3.55 11.50
N LEU A 171 -0.34 -4.05 10.53
CA LEU A 171 -0.85 -4.45 9.21
C LEU A 171 -1.99 -5.45 9.33
N ILE A 172 -1.80 -6.50 10.14
CA ILE A 172 -2.82 -7.53 10.34
C ILE A 172 -4.08 -6.96 11.00
N LYS A 173 -3.93 -6.08 11.96
CA LYS A 173 -5.06 -5.39 12.60
C LYS A 173 -5.85 -4.58 11.56
N ARG A 174 -5.18 -3.75 10.77
CA ARG A 174 -5.82 -2.93 9.70
C ARG A 174 -6.57 -3.80 8.69
N ILE A 175 -5.96 -4.89 8.23
CA ILE A 175 -6.61 -5.82 7.29
C ILE A 175 -7.83 -6.49 7.93
N LYS A 176 -7.73 -6.95 9.18
CA LYS A 176 -8.84 -7.60 9.89
C LYS A 176 -10.03 -6.64 10.12
N GLU A 177 -9.78 -5.35 10.37
CA GLU A 177 -10.85 -4.35 10.47
C GLU A 177 -11.58 -4.15 9.12
N ILE A 178 -10.85 -4.13 8.00
CA ILE A 178 -11.47 -4.09 6.66
C ILE A 178 -12.31 -5.35 6.42
N ILE A 179 -11.74 -6.53 6.66
CA ILE A 179 -12.45 -7.82 6.45
C ILE A 179 -13.73 -7.88 7.27
N LYS A 180 -13.68 -7.46 8.54
CA LYS A 180 -14.85 -7.49 9.46
C LYS A 180 -16.05 -6.70 8.93
N LYS A 181 -15.80 -5.64 8.16
CA LYS A 181 -16.82 -4.78 7.56
C LYS A 181 -17.12 -5.11 6.11
N SER A 182 -16.34 -6.01 5.51
CA SER A 182 -16.46 -6.37 4.10
C SER A 182 -17.52 -7.43 3.87
N LYS A 183 -18.27 -7.29 2.78
CA LYS A 183 -19.07 -8.38 2.21
C LYS A 183 -18.23 -9.35 1.43
N ASP A 184 -17.22 -8.83 0.72
CA ASP A 184 -16.18 -9.60 0.02
C ASP A 184 -14.88 -8.78 0.04
N CYS A 185 -13.77 -9.40 0.48
CA CYS A 185 -12.46 -8.77 0.56
C CYS A 185 -11.41 -9.60 -0.16
N LYS A 186 -10.70 -8.97 -1.10
CA LYS A 186 -9.56 -9.58 -1.80
C LYS A 186 -8.28 -8.87 -1.37
N ILE A 187 -7.33 -9.63 -0.84
CA ILE A 187 -6.03 -9.12 -0.40
C ILE A 187 -5.01 -9.48 -1.45
N ILE A 188 -4.20 -8.53 -1.89
CA ILE A 188 -3.12 -8.75 -2.85
C ILE A 188 -1.81 -8.19 -2.28
N ASN A 189 -0.82 -9.07 -2.07
CA ASN A 189 0.52 -8.64 -1.70
C ASN A 189 1.31 -8.23 -2.94
N LEU A 190 1.67 -6.96 -3.02
CA LEU A 190 2.47 -6.34 -4.08
C LEU A 190 3.84 -5.86 -3.60
N CYS A 191 4.29 -6.27 -2.41
CA CYS A 191 5.63 -5.97 -1.93
C CYS A 191 6.71 -6.51 -2.87
N THR A 192 7.89 -5.92 -2.87
CA THR A 192 8.96 -6.30 -3.79
C THR A 192 9.53 -7.69 -3.52
N PHE A 193 9.69 -8.49 -4.60
CA PHE A 193 10.41 -9.76 -4.58
C PHE A 193 11.95 -9.60 -4.57
N GLY A 194 12.47 -8.38 -4.45
CA GLY A 194 13.88 -8.08 -4.61
C GLY A 194 14.83 -8.82 -3.67
N HIS A 195 16.10 -8.40 -3.63
CA HIS A 195 17.16 -9.05 -2.83
C HIS A 195 16.85 -9.16 -1.33
N SER A 196 16.01 -8.28 -0.80
CA SER A 196 15.58 -8.24 0.60
C SER A 196 14.56 -9.30 0.97
N GLY A 197 13.81 -9.83 0.00
CA GLY A 197 12.74 -10.79 0.28
C GLY A 197 11.60 -10.24 1.12
N LEU A 198 11.37 -8.91 1.17
CA LEU A 198 10.32 -8.28 1.99
C LEU A 198 8.93 -8.84 1.69
N HIS A 199 8.69 -9.21 0.45
CA HIS A 199 7.48 -9.91 0.03
C HIS A 199 7.19 -11.17 0.87
N TYR A 200 8.22 -11.95 1.19
CA TYR A 200 8.05 -13.18 1.97
C TYR A 200 7.71 -12.94 3.43
N PHE A 201 8.19 -11.84 4.03
CA PHE A 201 7.81 -11.46 5.40
C PHE A 201 6.32 -11.17 5.50
N VAL A 202 5.78 -10.42 4.55
CA VAL A 202 4.34 -10.12 4.48
C VAL A 202 3.53 -11.39 4.24
N ASN A 203 3.93 -12.23 3.29
CA ASN A 203 3.27 -13.52 3.02
C ASN A 203 3.24 -14.43 4.25
N ALA A 204 4.36 -14.54 4.97
CA ALA A 204 4.45 -15.37 6.17
C ALA A 204 3.44 -14.88 7.23
N GLU A 205 3.36 -13.57 7.45
CA GLU A 205 2.47 -12.99 8.45
C GLU A 205 0.99 -13.16 8.06
N LEU A 206 0.65 -12.97 6.78
CA LEU A 206 -0.72 -13.22 6.29
C LEU A 206 -1.13 -14.69 6.50
N ARG A 207 -0.25 -15.64 6.17
CA ARG A 207 -0.51 -17.09 6.36
C ARG A 207 -0.67 -17.47 7.82
N VAL A 208 0.22 -17.01 8.70
CA VAL A 208 0.14 -17.29 10.15
C VAL A 208 -1.18 -16.79 10.74
N ASN A 209 -1.71 -15.70 10.21
CA ASN A 209 -3.01 -15.15 10.63
C ASN A 209 -4.22 -15.76 9.89
N GLY A 210 -4.04 -16.80 9.08
CA GLY A 210 -5.12 -17.51 8.38
C GLY A 210 -5.79 -16.67 7.28
N LEU A 211 -5.11 -15.65 6.75
CA LEU A 211 -5.65 -14.78 5.73
C LEU A 211 -5.39 -15.37 4.33
N SER A 212 -6.43 -15.45 3.51
CA SER A 212 -6.30 -15.79 2.10
C SER A 212 -5.89 -14.55 1.30
N PHE A 213 -4.91 -14.68 0.43
CA PHE A 213 -4.39 -13.57 -0.36
C PHE A 213 -3.88 -14.03 -1.72
N TYR A 214 -3.76 -13.08 -2.63
CA TYR A 214 -3.09 -13.20 -3.91
C TYR A 214 -1.73 -12.52 -3.86
N GLU A 215 -0.89 -12.83 -4.82
CA GLU A 215 0.44 -12.26 -4.97
C GLU A 215 0.55 -11.57 -6.33
N GLY A 216 1.39 -10.55 -6.43
CA GLY A 216 1.66 -9.89 -7.68
C GLY A 216 2.99 -9.13 -7.65
N TYR A 217 3.45 -8.71 -8.81
CA TYR A 217 4.66 -7.88 -8.89
C TYR A 217 4.37 -6.46 -8.41
N HIS A 218 5.35 -5.86 -7.73
CA HIS A 218 5.27 -4.46 -7.29
C HIS A 218 5.09 -3.51 -8.50
N PRO A 219 4.14 -2.56 -8.43
CA PRO A 219 3.77 -1.73 -9.59
C PRO A 219 4.90 -0.86 -10.14
N SER A 220 5.84 -0.36 -9.31
CA SER A 220 6.76 0.73 -9.66
C SER A 220 7.51 0.56 -10.98
N ARG A 221 8.18 -0.59 -11.17
CA ARG A 221 8.93 -0.90 -12.40
C ARG A 221 8.35 -2.09 -13.15
N ASN A 222 7.73 -3.00 -12.41
CA ASN A 222 7.37 -4.29 -12.96
C ASN A 222 6.16 -4.21 -13.89
N TRP A 223 5.17 -3.39 -13.58
CA TRP A 223 3.97 -3.27 -14.43
C TRP A 223 4.24 -2.57 -15.77
N ALA A 224 5.35 -1.87 -15.93
CA ALA A 224 5.80 -1.42 -17.25
C ALA A 224 6.17 -2.59 -18.18
N ILE A 225 6.45 -3.79 -17.63
CA ILE A 225 6.81 -5.00 -18.35
C ILE A 225 5.55 -5.85 -18.53
N PRO A 226 5.02 -6.08 -19.75
CA PRO A 226 3.75 -6.79 -19.97
C PRO A 226 3.67 -8.15 -19.29
N GLN A 227 4.75 -8.95 -19.33
CA GLN A 227 4.79 -10.30 -18.74
C GLN A 227 4.67 -10.32 -17.22
N ARG A 228 4.84 -9.16 -16.57
CA ARG A 228 4.73 -8.97 -15.11
C ARG A 228 3.39 -8.34 -14.68
N ARG A 229 2.49 -8.04 -15.63
CA ARG A 229 1.14 -7.53 -15.35
C ARG A 229 0.21 -8.67 -14.99
N LYS A 230 0.42 -9.27 -13.81
CA LYS A 230 -0.42 -10.39 -13.34
C LYS A 230 -0.45 -10.47 -11.81
N ILE A 231 -1.55 -11.00 -11.32
CA ILE A 231 -1.82 -11.41 -9.94
C ILE A 231 -2.09 -12.93 -9.96
N TRP A 232 -1.48 -13.69 -9.03
CA TRP A 232 -1.61 -15.15 -8.91
C TRP A 232 -1.90 -15.61 -7.49
#